data_76cbbaa8a60fa262a47221f3b39d99ca
#
_entry.id   76cbbaa8a60fa262a47221f3b39d99ca
#
_cell.length_a   1.000
_cell.length_b   1.000
_cell.length_c   1.000
_cell.angle_alpha   90.00
_cell.angle_beta   90.00
_cell.angle_gamma   90.00
#
_symmetry.space_group_name_H-M   'P 1'
#
loop_
_entity.id
_entity.type
_entity.pdbx_description
1 polymer ?
#
loop_
_entity_poly.entity_id
_entity_poly.type
_entity_poly.pdbx_seq_one_letter_code
_entity_poly.pdbx_strand_id
1 'polypeptide(L)'
;MTLNQNKINLFFKLAYEQAKINLGSTSINPSVGCIIEKNGTVLSSSCTALNGRPHAETIALKKNNSLKDSNIYITLEPCSHYGLTPPCTNEIIKKKIKKVFFSILDIDKRSKNRAKKILNNKGIFTKSGFNQKYGKTFYKSYILNKKNSLPFIDSKIAISKDYFTISRNNKWITNSHSRKRAHLLRSKYDCLISTSKTINEDDSLYNCRIEGLENRSPSLVIFDRHLKIRKNLKL
;
A
#
# COMPACT_ATOMS: atom_id res chain seq x y z
N MET A 1 -8.94 -22.84 -23.67
CA MET A 1 -9.77 -22.48 -22.51
C MET A 1 -9.74 -20.97 -22.34
N THR A 2 -10.84 -20.33 -22.63
CA THR A 2 -11.06 -18.90 -22.40
C THR A 2 -10.89 -18.59 -20.91
N LEU A 3 -10.02 -17.64 -20.58
CA LEU A 3 -9.83 -17.18 -19.21
C LEU A 3 -11.13 -16.54 -18.73
N ASN A 4 -11.76 -17.13 -17.73
CA ASN A 4 -12.97 -16.56 -17.13
C ASN A 4 -12.61 -15.22 -16.43
N GLN A 5 -13.00 -14.11 -17.06
CA GLN A 5 -12.68 -12.75 -16.62
C GLN A 5 -13.19 -12.47 -15.19
N ASN A 6 -14.37 -13.01 -14.83
CA ASN A 6 -14.94 -12.83 -13.50
C ASN A 6 -14.05 -13.46 -12.41
N LYS A 7 -13.49 -14.64 -12.69
CA LYS A 7 -12.58 -15.34 -11.77
C LYS A 7 -11.27 -14.58 -11.61
N ILE A 8 -10.72 -14.05 -12.69
CA ILE A 8 -9.51 -13.21 -12.64
C ILE A 8 -9.75 -11.95 -11.80
N ASN A 9 -10.88 -11.28 -12.00
CA ASN A 9 -11.25 -10.09 -11.26
C ASN A 9 -11.39 -10.38 -9.75
N LEU A 10 -11.93 -11.55 -9.37
CA LEU A 10 -12.01 -11.98 -7.98
C LEU A 10 -10.61 -12.10 -7.34
N PHE A 11 -9.67 -12.78 -8.02
CA PHE A 11 -8.32 -12.92 -7.49
C PHE A 11 -7.57 -11.57 -7.40
N PHE A 12 -7.81 -10.64 -8.33
CA PHE A 12 -7.27 -9.29 -8.19
C PHE A 12 -7.90 -8.52 -7.03
N LYS A 13 -9.21 -8.69 -6.77
CA LYS A 13 -9.85 -8.12 -5.59
C LYS A 13 -9.17 -8.63 -4.31
N LEU A 14 -8.96 -9.94 -4.19
CA LEU A 14 -8.25 -10.55 -3.06
C LEU A 14 -6.80 -10.04 -2.95
N ALA A 15 -6.08 -9.93 -4.07
CA ALA A 15 -4.71 -9.41 -4.07
C ALA A 15 -4.67 -7.97 -3.57
N TYR A 16 -5.61 -7.11 -3.96
CA TYR A 16 -5.66 -5.75 -3.45
C TYR A 16 -6.04 -5.68 -1.96
N GLU A 17 -6.92 -6.57 -1.47
CA GLU A 17 -7.17 -6.65 -0.01
C GLU A 17 -5.89 -7.02 0.75
N GLN A 18 -5.08 -7.95 0.23
CA GLN A 18 -3.75 -8.22 0.81
C GLN A 18 -2.85 -6.97 0.77
N ALA A 19 -2.79 -6.26 -0.36
CA ALA A 19 -1.97 -5.05 -0.47
C ALA A 19 -2.37 -3.95 0.52
N LYS A 20 -3.62 -3.87 0.95
CA LYS A 20 -4.08 -2.89 1.94
C LYS A 20 -3.53 -3.11 3.35
N ILE A 21 -3.12 -4.33 3.69
CA ILE A 21 -2.70 -4.70 5.06
C ILE A 21 -1.52 -3.84 5.52
N ASN A 22 -0.50 -3.69 4.67
CA ASN A 22 0.71 -2.92 4.99
C ASN A 22 0.81 -1.59 4.23
N LEU A 23 -0.30 -1.11 3.66
CA LEU A 23 -0.32 0.19 2.96
C LEU A 23 0.07 1.32 3.92
N GLY A 24 1.08 2.10 3.54
CA GLY A 24 1.65 3.18 4.35
C GLY A 24 2.72 2.70 5.35
N SER A 25 3.12 1.42 5.33
CA SER A 25 4.12 0.86 6.24
C SER A 25 5.21 0.06 5.51
N THR A 26 5.35 0.30 4.21
CA THR A 26 6.32 -0.40 3.34
C THR A 26 7.50 0.48 2.94
N SER A 27 7.72 1.60 3.65
CA SER A 27 8.76 2.57 3.32
C SER A 27 8.64 3.04 1.85
N ILE A 28 9.73 3.19 1.15
CA ILE A 28 9.76 3.61 -0.27
C ILE A 28 9.27 2.56 -1.27
N ASN A 29 9.07 1.32 -0.83
CA ASN A 29 8.55 0.25 -1.69
C ASN A 29 7.01 0.29 -1.74
N PRO A 30 6.41 -0.10 -2.88
CA PRO A 30 4.96 -0.18 -2.96
C PRO A 30 4.41 -1.34 -2.11
N SER A 31 3.24 -1.16 -1.51
CA SER A 31 2.53 -2.27 -0.88
C SER A 31 1.85 -3.13 -1.94
N VAL A 32 2.48 -4.24 -2.29
CA VAL A 32 2.00 -5.19 -3.30
C VAL A 32 1.24 -6.32 -2.64
N GLY A 33 0.18 -6.80 -3.27
CA GLY A 33 -0.54 -8.00 -2.89
C GLY A 33 -0.35 -9.10 -3.93
N CYS A 34 -0.25 -10.33 -3.44
CA CYS A 34 0.00 -11.50 -4.26
C CYS A 34 -0.93 -12.64 -3.85
N ILE A 35 -1.58 -13.28 -4.83
CA ILE A 35 -2.39 -14.49 -4.66
C ILE A 35 -1.86 -15.55 -5.60
N ILE A 36 -1.65 -16.75 -5.09
CA ILE A 36 -1.32 -17.94 -5.89
C ILE A 36 -2.50 -18.90 -5.80
N GLU A 37 -3.00 -19.33 -6.96
CA GLU A 37 -4.11 -20.26 -7.03
C GLU A 37 -3.84 -21.41 -7.99
N LYS A 38 -4.48 -22.55 -7.75
CA LYS A 38 -4.53 -23.69 -8.66
C LYS A 38 -5.94 -24.28 -8.68
N ASN A 39 -6.52 -24.44 -9.87
CA ASN A 39 -7.87 -24.98 -10.09
C ASN A 39 -8.97 -24.23 -9.29
N GLY A 40 -8.77 -22.95 -9.01
CA GLY A 40 -9.72 -22.13 -8.26
C GLY A 40 -9.50 -22.07 -6.76
N THR A 41 -8.61 -22.90 -6.22
CA THR A 41 -8.24 -22.91 -4.80
C THR A 41 -7.04 -21.99 -4.57
N VAL A 42 -7.15 -21.09 -3.60
CA VAL A 42 -6.03 -20.24 -3.16
C VAL A 42 -5.03 -21.10 -2.40
N LEU A 43 -3.82 -21.24 -2.92
CA LEU A 43 -2.72 -21.99 -2.30
C LEU A 43 -1.89 -21.11 -1.37
N SER A 44 -1.78 -19.82 -1.70
CA SER A 44 -1.00 -18.86 -0.91
C SER A 44 -1.49 -17.43 -1.17
N SER A 45 -1.41 -16.61 -0.13
CA SER A 45 -1.68 -15.17 -0.18
C SER A 45 -0.64 -14.40 0.64
N SER A 46 -0.32 -13.19 0.23
CA SER A 46 0.65 -12.35 0.93
C SER A 46 0.58 -10.90 0.49
N CYS A 47 1.19 -10.05 1.29
CA CYS A 47 1.51 -8.66 0.94
C CYS A 47 2.99 -8.38 1.14
N THR A 48 3.47 -7.27 0.58
CA THR A 48 4.79 -6.72 0.90
C THR A 48 4.92 -6.56 2.41
N ALA A 49 6.01 -7.06 2.99
CA ALA A 49 6.23 -6.97 4.44
C ALA A 49 6.43 -5.52 4.91
N LEU A 50 6.33 -5.30 6.21
CA LEU A 50 6.68 -4.02 6.85
C LEU A 50 8.10 -3.61 6.43
N ASN A 51 8.33 -2.31 6.30
CA ASN A 51 9.58 -1.74 5.78
C ASN A 51 9.89 -2.14 4.32
N GLY A 52 8.91 -2.74 3.60
CA GLY A 52 8.97 -2.99 2.17
C GLY A 52 9.68 -4.26 1.74
N ARG A 53 10.14 -5.11 2.66
CA ARG A 53 10.79 -6.38 2.34
C ARG A 53 10.51 -7.44 3.39
N PRO A 54 10.38 -8.75 2.97
CA PRO A 54 10.38 -9.26 1.59
C PRO A 54 9.19 -8.78 0.74
N HIS A 55 9.32 -8.88 -0.59
CA HIS A 55 8.22 -8.61 -1.52
C HIS A 55 7.09 -9.64 -1.39
N ALA A 56 5.87 -9.26 -1.75
CA ALA A 56 4.69 -10.13 -1.66
C ALA A 56 4.91 -11.46 -2.38
N GLU A 57 5.45 -11.43 -3.60
CA GLU A 57 5.69 -12.63 -4.40
C GLU A 57 6.66 -13.58 -3.67
N THR A 58 7.74 -13.06 -3.11
CA THR A 58 8.73 -13.86 -2.37
C THR A 58 8.08 -14.57 -1.17
N ILE A 59 7.22 -13.86 -0.44
CA ILE A 59 6.50 -14.45 0.71
C ILE A 59 5.52 -15.52 0.23
N ALA A 60 4.71 -15.23 -0.80
CA ALA A 60 3.72 -16.16 -1.32
C ALA A 60 4.37 -17.44 -1.85
N LEU A 61 5.48 -17.31 -2.61
CA LEU A 61 6.21 -18.41 -3.22
C LEU A 61 6.94 -19.31 -2.20
N LYS A 62 7.23 -18.80 -1.00
CA LYS A 62 7.85 -19.56 0.09
C LYS A 62 6.85 -20.33 0.97
N LYS A 63 5.61 -19.85 1.08
CA LYS A 63 4.58 -20.43 1.96
C LYS A 63 4.14 -21.84 1.58
N ASN A 64 4.33 -22.23 0.32
CA ASN A 64 3.92 -23.54 -0.17
C ASN A 64 4.99 -24.12 -1.11
N ASN A 65 5.30 -25.39 -0.95
CA ASN A 65 6.31 -26.07 -1.77
C ASN A 65 5.74 -26.64 -3.08
N SER A 66 4.43 -26.88 -3.16
CA SER A 66 3.76 -27.47 -4.34
C SER A 66 3.03 -26.40 -5.17
N LEU A 67 3.80 -25.50 -5.79
CA LEU A 67 3.26 -24.39 -6.59
C LEU A 67 3.38 -24.61 -8.11
N LYS A 68 3.95 -25.74 -8.53
CA LYS A 68 4.09 -26.08 -9.96
C LYS A 68 2.72 -26.04 -10.65
N ASP A 69 2.68 -25.46 -11.83
CA ASP A 69 1.50 -25.30 -12.69
C ASP A 69 0.36 -24.43 -12.09
N SER A 70 0.63 -23.67 -11.03
CA SER A 70 -0.30 -22.69 -10.48
C SER A 70 -0.30 -21.37 -11.26
N ASN A 71 -1.30 -20.53 -10.99
CA ASN A 71 -1.40 -19.18 -11.49
C ASN A 71 -1.09 -18.18 -10.37
N ILE A 72 -0.46 -17.06 -10.69
CA ILE A 72 -0.16 -15.99 -9.74
C ILE A 72 -0.79 -14.67 -10.18
N TYR A 73 -1.38 -13.94 -9.24
CA TYR A 73 -2.03 -12.65 -9.43
C TYR A 73 -1.36 -11.62 -8.54
N ILE A 74 -0.81 -10.57 -9.13
CA ILE A 74 0.01 -9.56 -8.46
C ILE A 74 -0.55 -8.18 -8.76
N THR A 75 -0.66 -7.32 -7.77
CA THR A 75 -1.25 -5.99 -7.96
C THR A 75 -0.35 -5.02 -8.74
N LEU A 76 0.95 -5.29 -8.82
CA LEU A 76 1.95 -4.52 -9.57
C LEU A 76 2.84 -5.47 -10.38
N GLU A 77 3.46 -5.00 -11.46
CA GLU A 77 4.45 -5.77 -12.23
C GLU A 77 5.55 -6.33 -11.30
N PRO A 78 5.85 -7.65 -11.33
CA PRO A 78 6.90 -8.23 -10.50
C PRO A 78 8.28 -7.69 -10.89
N CYS A 79 9.13 -7.44 -9.89
CA CYS A 79 10.45 -6.88 -10.14
C CYS A 79 11.32 -7.85 -10.96
N SER A 80 12.12 -7.26 -11.87
CA SER A 80 12.97 -7.99 -12.82
C SER A 80 14.45 -7.59 -12.76
N HIS A 81 14.83 -6.78 -11.76
CA HIS A 81 16.20 -6.34 -11.55
C HIS A 81 16.74 -6.84 -10.21
N TYR A 82 18.04 -7.03 -10.10
CA TYR A 82 18.72 -7.26 -8.84
C TYR A 82 18.73 -5.96 -8.02
N GLY A 83 18.29 -6.05 -6.80
CA GLY A 83 18.39 -5.02 -5.79
C GLY A 83 19.07 -5.60 -4.55
N LEU A 84 18.54 -5.32 -3.34
CA LEU A 84 18.99 -5.99 -2.12
C LEU A 84 18.63 -7.49 -2.09
N THR A 85 17.72 -7.91 -2.94
CA THR A 85 17.27 -9.30 -3.10
C THR A 85 17.19 -9.66 -4.58
N PRO A 86 17.27 -10.96 -4.93
CA PRO A 86 17.05 -11.41 -6.30
C PRO A 86 15.68 -10.98 -6.83
N PRO A 87 15.54 -10.84 -8.18
CA PRO A 87 14.27 -10.48 -8.81
C PRO A 87 13.15 -11.48 -8.50
N CYS A 88 11.92 -10.98 -8.27
CA CYS A 88 10.76 -11.86 -8.10
C CYS A 88 10.48 -12.72 -9.33
N THR A 89 10.79 -12.23 -10.54
CA THR A 89 10.69 -13.03 -11.77
C THR A 89 11.51 -14.32 -11.71
N ASN A 90 12.69 -14.31 -11.09
CA ASN A 90 13.53 -15.51 -10.95
C ASN A 90 12.87 -16.55 -10.04
N GLU A 91 12.29 -16.13 -8.91
CA GLU A 91 11.57 -17.04 -7.99
C GLU A 91 10.31 -17.61 -8.65
N ILE A 92 9.58 -16.82 -9.44
CA ILE A 92 8.42 -17.27 -10.22
C ILE A 92 8.82 -18.37 -11.22
N ILE A 93 9.94 -18.19 -11.93
CA ILE A 93 10.48 -19.18 -12.88
C ILE A 93 10.89 -20.45 -12.14
N LYS A 94 11.66 -20.31 -11.05
CA LYS A 94 12.14 -21.43 -10.22
C LYS A 94 11.02 -22.31 -9.69
N LYS A 95 9.89 -21.70 -9.29
CA LYS A 95 8.71 -22.41 -8.77
C LYS A 95 7.80 -22.97 -9.88
N LYS A 96 8.18 -22.84 -11.16
CA LYS A 96 7.45 -23.39 -12.32
C LYS A 96 5.99 -22.94 -12.36
N ILE A 97 5.75 -21.67 -12.08
CA ILE A 97 4.41 -21.04 -12.18
C ILE A 97 3.96 -21.10 -13.65
N LYS A 98 2.68 -21.46 -13.90
CA LYS A 98 2.15 -21.62 -15.26
C LYS A 98 1.72 -20.30 -15.89
N LYS A 99 1.05 -19.44 -15.13
CA LYS A 99 0.52 -18.17 -15.64
C LYS A 99 0.76 -17.06 -14.61
N VAL A 100 1.18 -15.90 -15.12
CA VAL A 100 1.38 -14.69 -14.32
C VAL A 100 0.44 -13.59 -14.79
N PHE A 101 -0.34 -13.08 -13.87
CA PHE A 101 -1.25 -11.96 -14.09
C PHE A 101 -0.85 -10.80 -13.18
N PHE A 102 -0.70 -9.61 -13.73
CA PHE A 102 -0.49 -8.43 -12.90
C PHE A 102 -1.36 -7.25 -13.35
N SER A 103 -1.71 -6.39 -12.38
CA SER A 103 -2.70 -5.33 -12.62
C SER A 103 -2.11 -4.20 -13.45
N ILE A 104 -1.11 -3.53 -12.96
CA ILE A 104 -0.46 -2.40 -13.64
C ILE A 104 1.04 -2.64 -13.82
N LEU A 105 1.59 -1.93 -14.79
CA LEU A 105 3.03 -1.90 -15.02
C LEU A 105 3.72 -1.10 -13.92
N ASP A 106 4.91 -1.53 -13.52
CA ASP A 106 5.77 -0.74 -12.65
C ASP A 106 6.26 0.51 -13.40
N ILE A 107 6.36 1.61 -12.69
CA ILE A 107 6.92 2.86 -13.21
C ILE A 107 8.43 2.97 -12.97
N ASP A 108 9.00 2.14 -12.11
CA ASP A 108 10.44 2.07 -11.89
C ASP A 108 11.12 1.65 -13.19
N LYS A 109 11.99 2.51 -13.74
CA LYS A 109 12.68 2.29 -15.02
C LYS A 109 13.46 0.97 -15.07
N ARG A 110 13.85 0.42 -13.92
CA ARG A 110 14.59 -0.84 -13.81
C ARG A 110 13.70 -2.07 -14.05
N SER A 111 12.39 -1.98 -13.76
CA SER A 111 11.42 -3.08 -13.87
C SER A 111 10.44 -2.93 -15.02
N LYS A 112 10.09 -1.69 -15.38
CA LYS A 112 9.02 -1.35 -16.33
C LYS A 112 9.09 -2.15 -17.63
N ASN A 113 8.01 -2.87 -17.95
CA ASN A 113 7.83 -3.67 -19.18
C ASN A 113 8.83 -4.83 -19.35
N ARG A 114 9.60 -5.20 -18.34
CA ARG A 114 10.63 -6.24 -18.47
C ARG A 114 10.12 -7.60 -18.00
N ALA A 115 9.30 -7.65 -16.97
CA ALA A 115 8.82 -8.91 -16.39
C ALA A 115 8.09 -9.77 -17.42
N LYS A 116 7.19 -9.18 -18.21
CA LYS A 116 6.45 -9.89 -19.26
C LYS A 116 7.38 -10.56 -20.27
N LYS A 117 8.41 -9.84 -20.77
CA LYS A 117 9.39 -10.38 -21.74
C LYS A 117 10.18 -11.54 -21.12
N ILE A 118 10.69 -11.36 -19.91
CA ILE A 118 11.51 -12.38 -19.21
C ILE A 118 10.70 -13.65 -18.98
N LEU A 119 9.48 -13.53 -18.46
CA LEU A 119 8.62 -14.67 -18.13
C LEU A 119 8.16 -15.40 -19.39
N ASN A 120 7.72 -14.68 -20.42
CA ASN A 120 7.31 -15.29 -21.70
C ASN A 120 8.46 -16.05 -22.37
N ASN A 121 9.70 -15.54 -22.34
CA ASN A 121 10.88 -16.22 -22.87
C ASN A 121 11.21 -17.53 -22.12
N LYS A 122 10.64 -17.72 -20.92
CA LYS A 122 10.74 -18.97 -20.13
C LYS A 122 9.46 -19.83 -20.24
N GLY A 123 8.60 -19.58 -21.22
CA GLY A 123 7.38 -20.33 -21.47
C GLY A 123 6.24 -20.06 -20.46
N ILE A 124 6.36 -19.01 -19.64
CA ILE A 124 5.34 -18.63 -18.65
C ILE A 124 4.38 -17.62 -19.29
N PHE A 125 3.12 -18.00 -19.46
CA PHE A 125 2.11 -17.09 -19.99
C PHE A 125 1.94 -15.88 -19.06
N THR A 126 2.10 -14.67 -19.61
CA THR A 126 2.03 -13.44 -18.81
C THR A 126 1.08 -12.42 -19.43
N LYS A 127 0.09 -11.96 -18.67
CA LYS A 127 -0.87 -10.93 -19.07
C LYS A 127 -1.01 -9.85 -18.00
N SER A 128 -1.07 -8.60 -18.44
CA SER A 128 -1.24 -7.42 -17.57
C SER A 128 -2.47 -6.61 -17.98
N GLY A 129 -2.81 -5.60 -17.21
CA GLY A 129 -3.86 -4.65 -17.58
C GLY A 129 -5.21 -4.91 -16.91
N PHE A 130 -5.22 -5.69 -15.84
CA PHE A 130 -6.43 -5.95 -15.07
C PHE A 130 -6.67 -4.87 -14.01
N ASN A 131 -7.92 -4.39 -13.89
CA ASN A 131 -8.30 -3.36 -12.90
C ASN A 131 -7.39 -2.11 -12.92
N GLN A 132 -6.94 -1.68 -14.09
CA GLN A 132 -5.95 -0.60 -14.25
C GLN A 132 -6.36 0.70 -13.56
N LYS A 133 -7.63 1.11 -13.69
CA LYS A 133 -8.14 2.34 -13.06
C LYS A 133 -7.96 2.28 -11.55
N TYR A 134 -8.39 1.18 -10.95
CA TYR A 134 -8.22 0.96 -9.51
C TYR A 134 -6.74 0.90 -9.11
N GLY A 135 -5.91 0.16 -9.87
CA GLY A 135 -4.48 0.06 -9.62
C GLY A 135 -3.75 1.41 -9.64
N LYS A 136 -4.05 2.26 -10.64
CA LYS A 136 -3.48 3.61 -10.70
C LYS A 136 -3.88 4.48 -9.49
N THR A 137 -5.12 4.37 -9.05
CA THR A 137 -5.61 5.07 -7.85
C THR A 137 -4.96 4.53 -6.59
N PHE A 138 -4.84 3.20 -6.45
CA PHE A 138 -4.22 2.55 -5.30
C PHE A 138 -2.74 2.94 -5.14
N TYR A 139 -2.00 2.98 -6.25
CA TYR A 139 -0.57 3.31 -6.24
C TYR A 139 -0.26 4.79 -6.51
N LYS A 140 -1.27 5.70 -6.37
CA LYS A 140 -1.08 7.13 -6.69
C LYS A 140 0.10 7.76 -5.94
N SER A 141 0.29 7.46 -4.66
CA SER A 141 1.42 7.96 -3.85
C SER A 141 2.77 7.45 -4.35
N TYR A 142 2.88 6.15 -4.59
CA TYR A 142 4.08 5.53 -5.15
C TYR A 142 4.41 6.10 -6.53
N ILE A 143 3.39 6.24 -7.40
CA ILE A 143 3.55 6.79 -8.75
C ILE A 143 4.04 8.24 -8.70
N LEU A 144 3.45 9.07 -7.85
CA LEU A 144 3.82 10.48 -7.69
C LEU A 144 5.27 10.61 -7.21
N ASN A 145 5.62 9.86 -6.18
CA ASN A 145 6.98 9.88 -5.63
C ASN A 145 8.02 9.43 -6.66
N LYS A 146 7.80 8.31 -7.35
CA LYS A 146 8.74 7.76 -8.34
C LYS A 146 8.90 8.62 -9.59
N LYS A 147 7.85 9.31 -10.02
CA LYS A 147 7.91 10.17 -11.21
C LYS A 147 8.49 11.54 -10.92
N ASN A 148 8.11 12.15 -9.82
CA ASN A 148 8.29 13.57 -9.55
C ASN A 148 9.12 13.83 -8.31
N SER A 149 9.48 12.81 -7.54
CA SER A 149 10.14 12.94 -6.22
C SER A 149 9.34 13.81 -5.24
N LEU A 150 8.02 13.82 -5.38
CA LEU A 150 7.11 14.60 -4.56
C LEU A 150 6.37 13.71 -3.55
N PRO A 151 6.11 14.20 -2.34
CA PRO A 151 5.24 13.52 -1.39
C PRO A 151 3.79 13.53 -1.90
N PHE A 152 3.04 12.50 -1.56
CA PHE A 152 1.60 12.49 -1.72
C PHE A 152 0.97 13.15 -0.48
N ILE A 153 0.17 14.19 -0.68
CA ILE A 153 -0.42 14.98 0.39
C ILE A 153 -1.95 14.82 0.36
N ASP A 154 -2.52 14.45 1.48
CA ASP A 154 -3.96 14.50 1.75
C ASP A 154 -4.22 15.48 2.88
N SER A 155 -5.27 16.28 2.78
CA SER A 155 -5.76 17.12 3.87
C SER A 155 -6.99 16.49 4.54
N LYS A 156 -7.05 16.56 5.89
CA LYS A 156 -8.20 16.14 6.68
C LYS A 156 -8.70 17.32 7.48
N ILE A 157 -9.95 17.68 7.28
CA ILE A 157 -10.63 18.76 8.02
C ILE A 157 -11.86 18.15 8.72
N ALA A 158 -12.07 18.51 10.00
CA ALA A 158 -13.31 18.24 10.70
C ALA A 158 -14.19 19.50 10.59
N ILE A 159 -15.38 19.36 10.05
CA ILE A 159 -16.33 20.46 9.90
C ILE A 159 -17.70 20.06 10.45
N SER A 160 -18.44 21.03 10.97
CA SER A 160 -19.85 20.91 11.31
C SER A 160 -20.71 20.93 10.04
N LYS A 161 -22.02 20.69 10.19
CA LYS A 161 -22.98 20.71 9.06
C LYS A 161 -23.05 22.09 8.38
N ASP A 162 -22.79 23.14 9.13
CA ASP A 162 -22.73 24.56 8.68
C ASP A 162 -21.31 25.03 8.38
N TYR A 163 -20.36 24.07 8.14
CA TYR A 163 -18.98 24.29 7.69
C TYR A 163 -18.04 25.00 8.69
N PHE A 164 -18.36 25.02 9.99
CA PHE A 164 -17.42 25.52 10.99
C PHE A 164 -16.45 24.43 11.45
N THR A 165 -15.22 24.85 11.75
CA THR A 165 -14.15 23.98 12.25
C THR A 165 -14.02 24.02 13.79
N ILE A 166 -14.75 24.91 14.44
CA ILE A 166 -14.78 25.12 15.88
C ILE A 166 -16.24 25.09 16.34
N SER A 167 -16.53 24.39 17.43
CA SER A 167 -17.82 24.41 18.11
C SER A 167 -17.68 25.18 19.43
N ARG A 168 -18.59 26.13 19.68
CA ARG A 168 -18.64 26.87 20.95
C ARG A 168 -19.19 26.03 22.11
N ASN A 169 -20.09 25.09 21.79
CA ASN A 169 -20.87 24.36 22.79
C ASN A 169 -20.37 22.93 23.03
N ASN A 170 -19.60 22.39 22.10
CA ASN A 170 -19.15 21.01 22.17
C ASN A 170 -17.66 20.90 21.86
N LYS A 171 -16.92 20.15 22.66
CA LYS A 171 -15.51 19.84 22.40
C LYS A 171 -15.29 19.12 21.07
N TRP A 172 -16.28 18.35 20.59
CA TRP A 172 -16.16 17.51 19.41
C TRP A 172 -17.20 17.87 18.34
N ILE A 173 -16.75 18.22 17.16
CA ILE A 173 -17.59 18.45 15.98
C ILE A 173 -18.02 17.11 15.37
N THR A 174 -17.15 16.10 15.42
CA THR A 174 -17.37 14.80 14.80
C THR A 174 -17.62 13.71 15.85
N ASN A 175 -18.36 12.68 15.46
CA ASN A 175 -18.65 11.52 16.32
C ASN A 175 -17.43 10.63 16.55
N SER A 176 -17.56 9.64 17.43
CA SER A 176 -16.48 8.70 17.79
C SER A 176 -15.98 7.89 16.59
N HIS A 177 -16.87 7.47 15.68
CA HIS A 177 -16.49 6.71 14.47
C HIS A 177 -15.61 7.55 13.54
N SER A 178 -15.95 8.82 13.30
CA SER A 178 -15.14 9.74 12.50
C SER A 178 -13.75 9.97 13.12
N ARG A 179 -13.68 10.07 14.45
CA ARG A 179 -12.40 10.21 15.16
C ARG A 179 -11.55 8.93 15.06
N LYS A 180 -12.14 7.73 15.20
CA LYS A 180 -11.44 6.46 14.94
C LYS A 180 -10.91 6.38 13.52
N ARG A 181 -11.71 6.84 12.54
CA ARG A 181 -11.26 6.92 11.14
C ARG A 181 -10.05 7.84 10.96
N ALA A 182 -9.98 8.97 11.66
CA ALA A 182 -8.82 9.85 11.63
C ALA A 182 -7.56 9.17 12.20
N HIS A 183 -7.68 8.38 13.27
CA HIS A 183 -6.57 7.57 13.77
C HIS A 183 -6.13 6.51 12.77
N LEU A 184 -7.07 5.83 12.09
CA LEU A 184 -6.75 4.88 11.04
C LEU A 184 -6.04 5.55 9.84
N LEU A 185 -6.38 6.80 9.51
CA LEU A 185 -5.65 7.55 8.50
C LEU A 185 -4.20 7.80 8.94
N ARG A 186 -3.98 8.22 10.19
CA ARG A 186 -2.62 8.44 10.73
C ARG A 186 -1.72 7.22 10.55
N SER A 187 -2.23 6.00 10.79
CA SER A 187 -1.45 4.77 10.62
C SER A 187 -1.00 4.46 9.18
N LYS A 188 -1.44 5.25 8.20
CA LYS A 188 -1.15 5.05 6.76
C LYS A 188 -0.26 6.12 6.15
N TYR A 189 0.19 7.09 6.94
CA TYR A 189 1.03 8.20 6.48
C TYR A 189 2.34 8.21 7.26
N ASP A 190 3.42 8.56 6.59
CA ASP A 190 4.75 8.67 7.19
C ASP A 190 4.85 9.92 8.07
N CYS A 191 4.09 10.96 7.71
CA CYS A 191 4.17 12.26 8.37
C CYS A 191 2.78 12.90 8.51
N LEU A 192 2.57 13.55 9.64
CA LEU A 192 1.44 14.45 9.90
C LEU A 192 1.97 15.87 10.04
N ILE A 193 1.34 16.80 9.32
CA ILE A 193 1.73 18.22 9.35
C ILE A 193 0.66 18.99 10.11
N SER A 194 1.06 19.83 11.06
CA SER A 194 0.18 20.71 11.81
C SER A 194 0.84 22.08 12.05
N THR A 195 0.10 23.02 12.63
CA THR A 195 0.63 24.34 13.00
C THR A 195 0.81 24.46 14.51
N SER A 196 1.75 25.30 14.95
CA SER A 196 1.94 25.60 16.38
C SER A 196 0.68 26.11 17.05
N LYS A 197 -0.17 26.86 16.35
CA LYS A 197 -1.47 27.30 16.87
C LYS A 197 -2.35 26.11 17.24
N THR A 198 -2.61 25.20 16.29
CA THR A 198 -3.44 24.00 16.52
C THR A 198 -2.85 23.12 17.62
N ILE A 199 -1.53 22.94 17.63
CA ILE A 199 -0.84 22.11 18.62
C ILE A 199 -0.97 22.70 20.02
N ASN A 200 -0.81 24.01 20.16
CA ASN A 200 -0.96 24.72 21.44
C ASN A 200 -2.41 24.67 21.98
N GLU A 201 -3.40 24.74 21.07
CA GLU A 201 -4.81 24.68 21.42
C GLU A 201 -5.27 23.27 21.80
N ASP A 202 -4.90 22.27 21.02
CA ASP A 202 -5.36 20.90 21.18
C ASP A 202 -4.59 20.10 22.25
N ASP A 203 -3.32 20.40 22.46
CA ASP A 203 -2.38 19.66 23.33
C ASP A 203 -2.53 18.13 23.16
N SER A 204 -2.52 17.67 21.94
CA SER A 204 -2.81 16.28 21.56
C SER A 204 -1.53 15.55 21.19
N LEU A 205 -1.49 14.24 21.47
CA LEU A 205 -0.34 13.35 21.14
C LEU A 205 -0.12 13.12 19.63
N TYR A 206 -1.07 13.43 18.77
CA TYR A 206 -1.03 13.23 17.31
C TYR A 206 -0.67 11.80 16.84
N ASN A 207 -0.65 10.83 17.74
CA ASN A 207 -0.36 9.41 17.50
C ASN A 207 -1.56 8.63 16.93
N CYS A 208 -1.32 7.38 16.57
CA CYS A 208 -2.37 6.40 16.27
C CYS A 208 -2.82 5.71 17.57
N ARG A 209 -4.12 5.72 17.85
CA ARG A 209 -4.74 5.07 19.03
C ARG A 209 -5.77 4.04 18.58
N ILE A 210 -5.40 3.21 17.61
CA ILE A 210 -6.15 2.03 17.18
C ILE A 210 -5.42 0.82 17.72
N GLU A 211 -6.14 -0.02 18.44
CA GLU A 211 -5.63 -1.27 19.00
C GLU A 211 -4.91 -2.11 17.94
N GLY A 212 -3.66 -2.48 18.22
CA GLY A 212 -2.78 -3.21 17.32
C GLY A 212 -2.10 -2.36 16.22
N LEU A 213 -2.32 -1.04 16.19
CA LEU A 213 -1.69 -0.11 15.23
C LEU A 213 -0.95 1.05 15.89
N GLU A 214 -0.71 1.00 17.18
CA GLU A 214 -0.10 2.09 17.96
C GLU A 214 1.32 2.42 17.48
N ASN A 215 2.06 1.39 17.08
CA ASN A 215 3.40 1.51 16.52
C ASN A 215 3.44 2.12 15.09
N ARG A 216 2.28 2.38 14.47
CA ARG A 216 2.16 3.02 13.15
C ARG A 216 1.81 4.51 13.26
N SER A 217 2.31 5.18 14.27
CA SER A 217 2.14 6.62 14.42
C SER A 217 3.05 7.38 13.45
N PRO A 218 2.53 8.41 12.75
CA PRO A 218 3.34 9.20 11.84
C PRO A 218 4.30 10.11 12.60
N SER A 219 5.40 10.51 11.97
CA SER A 219 6.22 11.62 12.45
C SER A 219 5.40 12.91 12.41
N LEU A 220 5.58 13.79 13.39
CA LEU A 220 4.90 15.08 13.44
C LEU A 220 5.83 16.19 12.96
N VAL A 221 5.38 16.96 11.98
CA VAL A 221 6.03 18.18 11.52
C VAL A 221 5.17 19.39 11.91
N ILE A 222 5.77 20.36 12.58
CA ILE A 222 5.07 21.53 13.09
C ILE A 222 5.54 22.78 12.34
N PHE A 223 4.59 23.47 11.69
CA PHE A 223 4.85 24.80 11.18
C PHE A 223 4.68 25.84 12.28
N ASP A 224 5.79 26.41 12.70
CA ASP A 224 5.84 27.45 13.75
C ASP A 224 6.62 28.69 13.27
N ARG A 225 5.98 29.48 12.43
CA ARG A 225 6.58 30.69 11.81
C ARG A 225 7.13 31.70 12.84
N HIS A 226 6.55 31.73 14.03
CA HIS A 226 6.84 32.76 15.03
C HIS A 226 7.45 32.19 16.33
N LEU A 227 7.87 30.92 16.30
CA LEU A 227 8.45 30.20 17.46
C LEU A 227 7.57 30.29 18.73
N LYS A 228 6.25 30.10 18.55
CA LYS A 228 5.23 30.22 19.60
C LYS A 228 4.79 28.88 20.20
N ILE A 229 5.43 27.77 19.82
CA ILE A 229 5.13 26.48 20.41
C ILE A 229 5.43 26.48 21.91
N ARG A 230 4.51 25.98 22.72
CA ARG A 230 4.71 25.86 24.16
C ARG A 230 5.66 24.72 24.49
N LYS A 231 6.46 24.88 25.54
CA LYS A 231 7.43 23.87 25.98
C LYS A 231 6.80 22.67 26.69
N ASN A 232 5.67 22.89 27.40
CA ASN A 232 5.01 21.89 28.22
C ASN A 232 3.80 21.29 27.49
N LEU A 233 4.06 20.56 26.40
CA LEU A 233 3.05 19.84 25.63
C LEU A 233 3.18 18.33 25.87
N LYS A 234 2.12 17.58 25.56
CA LYS A 234 2.08 16.11 25.67
C LYS A 234 2.83 15.38 24.56
N LEU A 235 3.43 16.09 23.62
CA LEU A 235 4.17 15.57 22.46
C LEU A 235 5.41 14.81 22.89
#